data_9974cc0ef939e81970d748c56dbe8c1a
#
_entry.id   9974cc0ef939e81970d748c56dbe8c1a
#
_cell.length_a   1.000
_cell.length_b   1.000
_cell.length_c   1.000
_cell.angle_alpha   90.00
_cell.angle_beta   90.00
_cell.angle_gamma   90.00
#
_symmetry.space_group_name_H-M   'P 1'
#
loop_
_entity.id
_entity.type
_entity.pdbx_description
1 polymer ?
#
loop_
_entity_poly.entity_id
_entity_poly.type
_entity_poly.pdbx_seq_one_letter_code
_entity_poly.pdbx_strand_id
1 'polypeptide(L)'
;GVGLRLGAAAAVLEGIQRQGCNGGACHAQMYTMGTLLRHGNEAQRRTLLPKIASGALRLQAFGVTEPTSGTDTGALKTTARREGDDYVINGQKIWTSRAEHSDLMLLLARTSPLGDGMKKTQGLSVIWLDMKAALASGAMTIRPIQTMMNHATTEVFFDNLRVPAENLIGEEGKGFRYILTGMNAERILIAAECVGDAKWFIERSVDYAKGRHVFGRAIGK
;
A
#
# COMPACT_ATOMS: atom_id res chain seq x y z
N GLY A 1 11.88 -4.33 16.55
CA GLY A 1 10.47 -4.45 16.91
C GLY A 1 10.27 -5.44 18.06
N VAL A 2 9.07 -5.49 18.60
CA VAL A 2 8.70 -6.35 19.75
C VAL A 2 8.48 -7.82 19.37
N GLY A 3 8.81 -8.25 18.14
CA GLY A 3 8.73 -9.65 17.70
C GLY A 3 7.31 -10.19 17.50
N LEU A 4 6.28 -9.34 17.46
CA LEU A 4 4.90 -9.77 17.24
C LEU A 4 4.71 -10.32 15.83
N ARG A 5 3.90 -11.39 15.75
CA ARG A 5 3.55 -12.04 14.47
C ARG A 5 2.37 -11.32 13.79
N LEU A 6 2.10 -11.68 12.52
CA LEU A 6 1.00 -11.14 11.71
C LEU A 6 -0.37 -11.27 12.40
N GLY A 7 -0.59 -12.32 13.21
CA GLY A 7 -1.82 -12.47 14.00
C GLY A 7 -2.07 -11.32 14.98
N ALA A 8 -1.03 -10.72 15.57
CA ALA A 8 -1.20 -9.55 16.43
C ALA A 8 -1.63 -8.30 15.63
N ALA A 9 -1.07 -8.11 14.43
CA ALA A 9 -1.49 -7.04 13.53
C ALA A 9 -2.96 -7.21 13.09
N ALA A 10 -3.36 -8.44 12.76
CA ALA A 10 -4.74 -8.78 12.43
C ALA A 10 -5.70 -8.48 13.59
N ALA A 11 -5.34 -8.87 14.83
CA ALA A 11 -6.14 -8.60 16.01
C ALA A 11 -6.31 -7.08 16.28
N VAL A 12 -5.27 -6.29 16.03
CA VAL A 12 -5.34 -4.82 16.16
C VAL A 12 -6.35 -4.26 15.15
N LEU A 13 -6.29 -4.65 13.88
CA LEU A 13 -7.19 -4.17 12.83
C LEU A 13 -8.63 -4.62 13.08
N GLU A 14 -8.85 -5.88 13.46
CA GLU A 14 -10.17 -6.36 13.88
C GLU A 14 -10.73 -5.53 15.02
N GLY A 15 -9.91 -5.23 16.04
CA GLY A 15 -10.30 -4.42 17.20
C GLY A 15 -10.68 -2.99 16.82
N ILE A 16 -9.93 -2.35 15.92
CA ILE A 16 -10.22 -1.00 15.41
C ILE A 16 -11.59 -0.97 14.72
N GLN A 17 -11.83 -1.89 13.79
CA GLN A 17 -13.07 -1.93 13.02
C GLN A 17 -14.28 -2.30 13.91
N ARG A 18 -14.10 -3.22 14.86
CA ARG A 18 -15.14 -3.59 15.82
C ARG A 18 -15.65 -2.41 16.65
N GLN A 19 -14.81 -1.37 16.84
CA GLN A 19 -15.21 -0.13 17.51
C GLN A 19 -15.88 0.89 16.57
N GLY A 20 -16.08 0.56 15.30
CA GLY A 20 -16.60 1.45 14.27
C GLY A 20 -15.59 2.51 13.82
N CYS A 21 -14.30 2.25 14.00
CA CYS A 21 -13.22 3.14 13.58
C CYS A 21 -12.65 2.73 12.23
N ASN A 22 -12.01 3.66 11.51
CA ASN A 22 -11.37 3.39 10.24
C ASN A 22 -9.90 2.99 10.43
N GLY A 23 -9.56 1.74 10.13
CA GLY A 23 -8.21 1.18 10.20
C GLY A 23 -7.33 1.45 8.98
N GLY A 24 -7.83 2.08 7.91
CA GLY A 24 -7.18 2.14 6.60
C GLY A 24 -5.75 2.70 6.59
N ALA A 25 -5.45 3.70 7.41
CA ALA A 25 -4.09 4.25 7.53
C ALA A 25 -3.12 3.27 8.20
N CYS A 26 -3.59 2.57 9.23
CA CYS A 26 -2.84 1.54 9.95
C CYS A 26 -2.59 0.33 9.04
N HIS A 27 -3.64 -0.15 8.36
CA HIS A 27 -3.58 -1.22 7.37
C HIS A 27 -2.54 -0.91 6.28
N ALA A 28 -2.63 0.25 5.63
CA ALA A 28 -1.73 0.64 4.55
C ALA A 28 -0.26 0.59 4.99
N GLN A 29 0.06 1.04 6.19
CA GLN A 29 1.42 1.00 6.72
C GLN A 29 1.87 -0.42 7.08
N MET A 30 0.98 -1.27 7.58
CA MET A 30 1.33 -2.64 7.97
C MET A 30 1.78 -3.49 6.78
N TYR A 31 1.07 -3.46 5.66
CA TYR A 31 1.45 -4.30 4.51
C TYR A 31 2.63 -3.72 3.71
N THR A 32 2.70 -2.40 3.54
CA THR A 32 3.83 -1.76 2.84
C THR A 32 5.13 -1.93 3.62
N MET A 33 5.11 -1.69 4.93
CA MET A 33 6.26 -1.89 5.80
C MET A 33 6.76 -3.34 5.77
N GLY A 34 5.87 -4.32 5.58
CA GLY A 34 6.21 -5.73 5.50
C GLY A 34 7.20 -6.06 4.37
N THR A 35 7.10 -5.37 3.24
CA THR A 35 8.04 -5.51 2.11
C THR A 35 9.43 -4.97 2.48
N LEU A 36 9.49 -3.78 3.06
CA LEU A 36 10.75 -3.19 3.54
C LEU A 36 11.41 -4.04 4.64
N LEU A 37 10.60 -4.53 5.59
CA LEU A 37 11.09 -5.34 6.72
C LEU A 37 11.76 -6.64 6.24
N ARG A 38 11.20 -7.29 5.24
CA ARG A 38 11.67 -8.59 4.74
C ARG A 38 12.77 -8.49 3.70
N HIS A 39 12.71 -7.49 2.83
CA HIS A 39 13.54 -7.41 1.63
C HIS A 39 14.43 -6.18 1.58
N GLY A 40 14.23 -5.18 2.44
CA GLY A 40 15.12 -4.04 2.58
C GLY A 40 16.51 -4.48 3.06
N ASN A 41 17.54 -3.79 2.61
CA ASN A 41 18.90 -3.99 3.13
C ASN A 41 19.03 -3.48 4.58
N GLU A 42 20.15 -3.74 5.22
CA GLU A 42 20.34 -3.38 6.62
C GLU A 42 20.31 -1.87 6.85
N ALA A 43 20.90 -1.07 5.95
CA ALA A 43 20.90 0.38 6.03
C ALA A 43 19.47 0.94 5.93
N GLN A 44 18.69 0.48 4.95
CA GLN A 44 17.29 0.86 4.79
C GLN A 44 16.45 0.52 6.02
N ARG A 45 16.58 -0.70 6.55
CA ARG A 45 15.86 -1.13 7.76
C ARG A 45 16.24 -0.31 8.98
N ARG A 46 17.52 -0.06 9.20
CA ARG A 46 18.01 0.74 10.35
C ARG A 46 17.58 2.19 10.29
N THR A 47 17.51 2.77 9.08
CA THR A 47 17.18 4.18 8.89
C THR A 47 15.66 4.42 8.90
N LEU A 48 14.88 3.57 8.22
CA LEU A 48 13.46 3.82 7.97
C LEU A 48 12.55 3.20 9.03
N LEU A 49 12.79 1.96 9.45
CA LEU A 49 11.86 1.26 10.36
C LEU A 49 11.67 1.94 11.73
N PRO A 50 12.70 2.47 12.40
CA PRO A 50 12.50 3.21 13.64
C PRO A 50 11.64 4.46 13.47
N LYS A 51 11.83 5.19 12.38
CA LYS A 51 11.05 6.39 12.06
C LYS A 51 9.58 6.04 11.72
N ILE A 52 9.37 4.93 11.03
CA ILE A 52 8.01 4.42 10.77
C ILE A 52 7.34 3.99 12.07
N ALA A 53 8.06 3.29 12.94
CA ALA A 53 7.52 2.82 14.22
C ALA A 53 7.17 3.97 15.18
N SER A 54 7.93 5.07 15.17
CA SER A 54 7.66 6.26 15.97
C SER A 54 6.57 7.17 15.38
N GLY A 55 6.13 6.91 14.14
CA GLY A 55 5.21 7.80 13.41
C GLY A 55 5.88 9.02 12.77
N ALA A 56 7.19 9.14 12.84
CA ALA A 56 7.95 10.22 12.18
C ALA A 56 7.96 10.11 10.66
N LEU A 57 7.77 8.90 10.13
CA LEU A 57 7.59 8.64 8.70
C LEU A 57 6.37 7.75 8.48
N ARG A 58 5.56 8.10 7.49
CA ARG A 58 4.41 7.31 7.04
C ARG A 58 4.74 6.61 5.73
N LEU A 59 4.80 5.29 5.74
CA LEU A 59 4.93 4.46 4.55
C LEU A 59 3.56 3.84 4.24
N GLN A 60 2.68 4.58 3.58
CA GLN A 60 1.28 4.22 3.38
C GLN A 60 0.86 4.20 1.91
N ALA A 61 1.71 4.68 1.00
CA ALA A 61 1.46 4.66 -0.43
C ALA A 61 2.08 3.42 -1.09
N PHE A 62 1.28 2.75 -1.93
CA PHE A 62 1.70 1.57 -2.68
C PHE A 62 1.35 1.74 -4.16
N GLY A 63 2.36 2.06 -4.98
CA GLY A 63 2.22 2.32 -6.41
C GLY A 63 2.41 1.06 -7.24
N VAL A 64 1.33 0.32 -7.53
CA VAL A 64 1.35 -0.92 -8.33
C VAL A 64 0.42 -0.82 -9.53
N THR A 65 -0.87 -0.62 -9.31
CA THR A 65 -1.92 -0.61 -10.34
C THR A 65 -1.74 0.54 -11.32
N GLU A 66 -1.98 0.27 -12.59
CA GLU A 66 -1.96 1.25 -13.69
C GLU A 66 -3.30 1.28 -14.42
N PRO A 67 -3.63 2.33 -15.18
CA PRO A 67 -4.90 2.41 -15.91
C PRO A 67 -5.15 1.19 -16.84
N THR A 68 -4.09 0.58 -17.34
CA THR A 68 -4.15 -0.57 -18.27
C THR A 68 -3.72 -1.89 -17.63
N SER A 69 -3.37 -1.91 -16.35
CA SER A 69 -2.81 -3.09 -15.67
C SER A 69 -3.24 -3.15 -14.21
N GLY A 70 -4.34 -3.82 -13.94
CA GLY A 70 -4.82 -4.14 -12.60
C GLY A 70 -4.48 -5.58 -12.22
N THR A 71 -5.35 -6.53 -12.55
CA THR A 71 -5.18 -7.95 -12.21
C THR A 71 -3.92 -8.56 -12.87
N ASP A 72 -3.64 -8.22 -14.14
CA ASP A 72 -2.39 -8.59 -14.81
C ASP A 72 -1.26 -7.61 -14.44
N THR A 73 -0.83 -7.65 -13.19
CA THR A 73 0.26 -6.80 -12.67
C THR A 73 1.56 -6.94 -13.48
N GLY A 74 1.79 -8.09 -14.11
CA GLY A 74 2.95 -8.31 -14.95
C GLY A 74 2.99 -7.44 -16.22
N ALA A 75 1.85 -6.90 -16.64
CA ALA A 75 1.71 -6.07 -17.84
C ALA A 75 1.94 -4.56 -17.58
N LEU A 76 2.35 -4.16 -16.38
CA LEU A 76 2.60 -2.76 -16.03
C LEU A 76 3.65 -2.12 -16.96
N LYS A 77 3.47 -0.83 -17.23
CA LYS A 77 4.27 -0.03 -18.17
C LYS A 77 5.18 1.00 -17.52
N THR A 78 4.94 1.36 -16.25
CA THR A 78 5.85 2.25 -15.52
C THR A 78 7.24 1.69 -15.55
N THR A 79 8.20 2.46 -16.02
CA THR A 79 9.62 2.09 -16.14
C THR A 79 10.46 2.78 -15.08
N ALA A 80 11.58 2.16 -14.70
CA ALA A 80 12.62 2.74 -13.88
C ALA A 80 13.96 2.34 -14.50
N ARG A 81 14.50 3.19 -15.39
CA ARG A 81 15.73 2.91 -16.10
C ARG A 81 16.93 3.35 -15.27
N ARG A 82 17.91 2.47 -15.12
CA ARG A 82 19.16 2.80 -14.44
C ARG A 82 19.98 3.79 -15.26
N GLU A 83 20.37 4.93 -14.67
CA GLU A 83 21.28 5.92 -15.23
C GLU A 83 22.30 6.34 -14.17
N GLY A 84 23.48 5.75 -14.22
CA GLY A 84 24.51 5.96 -13.21
C GLY A 84 24.06 5.50 -11.82
N ASP A 85 24.05 6.41 -10.87
CA ASP A 85 23.64 6.15 -9.49
C ASP A 85 22.17 6.41 -9.21
N ASP A 86 21.36 6.67 -10.27
CA ASP A 86 19.93 6.91 -10.18
C ASP A 86 19.13 5.91 -11.00
N TYR A 87 17.85 5.78 -10.64
CA TYR A 87 16.78 5.31 -11.53
C TYR A 87 16.00 6.52 -12.06
N VAL A 88 15.75 6.57 -13.36
CA VAL A 88 14.85 7.52 -14.01
C VAL A 88 13.52 6.85 -14.22
N ILE A 89 12.49 7.37 -13.56
CA ILE A 89 11.15 6.77 -13.51
C ILE A 89 10.19 7.53 -14.40
N ASN A 90 9.46 6.79 -15.25
CA ASN A 90 8.42 7.32 -16.13
C ASN A 90 7.20 6.42 -16.10
N GLY A 91 6.02 7.01 -16.01
CA GLY A 91 4.76 6.28 -16.04
C GLY A 91 3.67 6.86 -15.17
N GLN A 92 2.66 6.03 -14.89
CA GLN A 92 1.48 6.43 -14.13
C GLN A 92 1.02 5.28 -13.24
N LYS A 93 0.59 5.62 -12.03
CA LYS A 93 -0.14 4.70 -11.14
C LYS A 93 -1.53 5.26 -10.85
N ILE A 94 -2.50 4.37 -10.66
CA ILE A 94 -3.88 4.72 -10.34
C ILE A 94 -4.37 3.91 -9.15
N TRP A 95 -5.39 4.40 -8.47
CA TRP A 95 -5.97 3.83 -7.26
C TRP A 95 -4.97 3.75 -6.11
N THR A 96 -3.96 4.63 -6.10
CA THR A 96 -2.99 4.70 -5.03
C THR A 96 -3.61 5.41 -3.84
N SER A 97 -3.90 4.65 -2.78
CA SER A 97 -4.43 5.22 -1.55
C SER A 97 -3.35 5.97 -0.79
N ARG A 98 -3.75 7.10 -0.18
CA ARG A 98 -2.96 7.86 0.80
C ARG A 98 -1.63 8.44 0.27
N ALA A 99 -1.45 8.60 -1.04
CA ALA A 99 -0.22 9.19 -1.57
C ALA A 99 0.00 10.63 -1.06
N GLU A 100 -1.07 11.44 -0.93
CA GLU A 100 -0.98 12.81 -0.40
C GLU A 100 -0.61 12.87 1.09
N HIS A 101 -0.79 11.78 1.83
CA HIS A 101 -0.57 11.69 3.28
C HIS A 101 0.63 10.84 3.66
N SER A 102 1.35 10.33 2.68
CA SER A 102 2.49 9.42 2.87
C SER A 102 3.81 10.16 2.70
N ASP A 103 4.76 9.90 3.57
CA ASP A 103 6.12 10.43 3.43
C ASP A 103 6.96 9.56 2.49
N LEU A 104 6.61 8.27 2.42
CA LEU A 104 7.28 7.29 1.57
C LEU A 104 6.25 6.52 0.73
N MET A 105 6.65 6.12 -0.49
CA MET A 105 5.89 5.22 -1.36
C MET A 105 6.73 3.99 -1.70
N LEU A 106 6.13 2.81 -1.71
CA LEU A 106 6.66 1.65 -2.43
C LEU A 106 6.15 1.67 -3.86
N LEU A 107 7.05 1.73 -4.82
CA LEU A 107 6.74 1.71 -6.24
C LEU A 107 7.20 0.39 -6.86
N LEU A 108 6.29 -0.28 -7.57
CA LEU A 108 6.64 -1.37 -8.47
C LEU A 108 6.79 -0.80 -9.89
N ALA A 109 7.98 -0.95 -10.47
CA ALA A 109 8.28 -0.47 -11.81
C ALA A 109 9.13 -1.49 -12.58
N ARG A 110 9.16 -1.36 -13.90
CA ARG A 110 9.97 -2.20 -14.77
C ARG A 110 11.37 -1.61 -14.90
N THR A 111 12.35 -2.34 -14.44
CA THR A 111 13.77 -1.96 -14.53
C THR A 111 14.49 -2.62 -15.73
N SER A 112 13.96 -3.73 -16.23
CA SER A 112 14.51 -4.40 -17.42
C SER A 112 13.42 -4.62 -18.46
N PRO A 113 13.70 -4.43 -19.76
CA PRO A 113 12.75 -4.74 -20.83
C PRO A 113 12.42 -6.23 -20.82
N LEU A 114 11.23 -6.58 -21.31
CA LEU A 114 10.85 -7.98 -21.53
C LEU A 114 11.61 -8.49 -22.77
N GLY A 115 12.43 -9.51 -22.57
CA GLY A 115 13.05 -10.28 -23.65
C GLY A 115 12.19 -11.48 -24.06
N ASP A 116 12.52 -12.08 -25.20
CA ASP A 116 11.85 -13.29 -25.67
C ASP A 116 11.97 -14.43 -24.66
N GLY A 117 10.86 -15.09 -24.38
CA GLY A 117 10.79 -16.19 -23.41
C GLY A 117 10.78 -15.79 -21.93
N MET A 118 10.88 -14.51 -21.60
CA MET A 118 10.76 -14.03 -20.22
C MET A 118 9.31 -14.02 -19.73
N LYS A 119 9.10 -14.39 -18.47
CA LYS A 119 7.79 -14.20 -17.83
C LYS A 119 7.54 -12.70 -17.64
N LYS A 120 6.31 -12.22 -17.84
CA LYS A 120 5.92 -10.80 -17.66
C LYS A 120 6.32 -10.23 -16.29
N THR A 121 6.40 -11.06 -15.27
CA THR A 121 6.76 -10.67 -13.90
C THR A 121 8.26 -10.51 -13.65
N GLN A 122 9.10 -10.95 -14.59
CA GLN A 122 10.55 -10.73 -14.55
C GLN A 122 10.86 -9.29 -14.94
N GLY A 123 11.96 -8.76 -14.43
CA GLY A 123 12.38 -7.37 -14.70
C GLY A 123 11.55 -6.30 -13.98
N LEU A 124 10.70 -6.68 -13.03
CA LEU A 124 10.00 -5.77 -12.14
C LEU A 124 10.78 -5.61 -10.83
N SER A 125 10.93 -4.38 -10.37
CA SER A 125 11.66 -4.03 -9.15
C SER A 125 10.80 -3.19 -8.22
N VAL A 126 11.09 -3.25 -6.92
CA VAL A 126 10.48 -2.39 -5.91
C VAL A 126 11.48 -1.31 -5.53
N ILE A 127 11.05 -0.06 -5.63
CA ILE A 127 11.83 1.12 -5.27
C ILE A 127 11.04 1.91 -4.24
N TRP A 128 11.67 2.36 -3.16
CA TRP A 128 11.02 3.30 -2.27
C TRP A 128 11.29 4.74 -2.71
N LEU A 129 10.26 5.58 -2.66
CA LEU A 129 10.33 6.99 -3.03
C LEU A 129 10.18 7.85 -1.78
N ASP A 130 11.01 8.89 -1.66
CA ASP A 130 10.74 10.03 -0.79
C ASP A 130 9.70 10.92 -1.49
N MET A 131 8.47 10.93 -0.96
CA MET A 131 7.35 11.64 -1.57
C MET A 131 7.57 13.15 -1.58
N LYS A 132 8.17 13.70 -0.54
CA LYS A 132 8.45 15.14 -0.43
C LYS A 132 9.48 15.57 -1.45
N ALA A 133 10.59 14.85 -1.56
CA ALA A 133 11.63 15.13 -2.54
C ALA A 133 11.11 14.97 -3.97
N ALA A 134 10.33 13.91 -4.24
CA ALA A 134 9.75 13.64 -5.55
C ALA A 134 8.77 14.74 -5.99
N LEU A 135 7.89 15.21 -5.09
CA LEU A 135 6.98 16.32 -5.38
C LEU A 135 7.73 17.64 -5.60
N ALA A 136 8.73 17.94 -4.75
CA ALA A 136 9.52 19.17 -4.85
C ALA A 136 10.34 19.26 -6.14
N SER A 137 10.71 18.12 -6.74
CA SER A 137 11.41 18.08 -8.03
C SER A 137 10.54 18.52 -9.22
N GLY A 138 9.22 18.54 -9.06
CA GLY A 138 8.27 18.75 -10.16
C GLY A 138 8.10 17.55 -11.10
N ALA A 139 8.90 16.48 -10.93
CA ALA A 139 8.85 15.28 -11.78
C ALA A 139 7.79 14.25 -11.31
N MET A 140 7.12 14.51 -10.20
CA MET A 140 5.98 13.72 -9.72
C MET A 140 4.77 14.62 -9.50
N THR A 141 3.61 14.13 -9.94
CA THR A 141 2.32 14.81 -9.72
C THR A 141 1.32 13.82 -9.13
N ILE A 142 0.57 14.27 -8.14
CA ILE A 142 -0.52 13.51 -7.52
C ILE A 142 -1.84 14.22 -7.86
N ARG A 143 -2.83 13.45 -8.32
CA ARG A 143 -4.19 13.92 -8.59
C ARG A 143 -5.19 13.12 -7.78
N PRO A 144 -5.97 13.75 -6.90
CA PRO A 144 -7.03 13.08 -6.16
C PRO A 144 -8.12 12.52 -7.09
N ILE A 145 -8.63 11.34 -6.75
CA ILE A 145 -9.79 10.72 -7.38
C ILE A 145 -10.94 10.78 -6.37
N GLN A 146 -12.04 11.39 -6.75
CA GLN A 146 -13.25 11.35 -5.94
C GLN A 146 -13.86 9.94 -6.00
N THR A 147 -13.96 9.30 -4.85
CA THR A 147 -14.59 8.00 -4.67
C THR A 147 -15.70 8.10 -3.64
N MET A 148 -16.59 7.11 -3.61
CA MET A 148 -17.75 7.11 -2.73
C MET A 148 -17.35 6.98 -1.25
N MET A 149 -16.25 6.30 -0.93
CA MET A 149 -15.87 5.95 0.43
C MET A 149 -14.45 6.35 0.83
N ASN A 150 -13.49 6.32 -0.09
CA ASN A 150 -12.08 6.58 0.17
C ASN A 150 -11.65 7.89 -0.48
N HIS A 151 -11.61 8.95 0.29
CA HIS A 151 -11.25 10.29 -0.18
C HIS A 151 -9.74 10.51 -0.36
N ALA A 152 -8.91 9.53 -0.04
CA ALA A 152 -7.46 9.60 -0.17
C ALA A 152 -6.93 8.77 -1.36
N THR A 153 -7.80 8.40 -2.31
CA THR A 153 -7.42 7.67 -3.53
C THR A 153 -6.89 8.64 -4.57
N THR A 154 -5.81 8.27 -5.25
CA THR A 154 -5.12 9.16 -6.18
C THR A 154 -4.64 8.46 -7.45
N GLU A 155 -4.42 9.28 -8.49
CA GLU A 155 -3.49 9.00 -9.59
C GLU A 155 -2.13 9.61 -9.25
N VAL A 156 -1.06 8.95 -9.65
CA VAL A 156 0.31 9.42 -9.48
C VAL A 156 1.04 9.32 -10.81
N PHE A 157 1.61 10.42 -11.25
CA PHE A 157 2.34 10.53 -12.51
C PHE A 157 3.82 10.76 -12.25
N PHE A 158 4.66 10.13 -13.05
CA PHE A 158 6.11 10.27 -13.02
C PHE A 158 6.60 10.69 -14.41
N ASP A 159 7.34 11.80 -14.45
CA ASP A 159 7.97 12.32 -15.66
C ASP A 159 9.45 12.58 -15.39
N ASN A 160 10.28 11.63 -15.82
CA ASN A 160 11.72 11.65 -15.60
C ASN A 160 12.13 11.83 -14.13
N LEU A 161 11.36 11.27 -13.20
CA LEU A 161 11.67 11.32 -11.77
C LEU A 161 12.97 10.56 -11.49
N ARG A 162 13.98 11.29 -11.00
CA ARG A 162 15.25 10.70 -10.55
C ARG A 162 15.18 10.27 -9.10
N VAL A 163 15.58 9.05 -8.86
CA VAL A 163 15.59 8.43 -7.53
C VAL A 163 16.92 7.70 -7.33
N PRO A 164 17.61 7.88 -6.20
CA PRO A 164 18.85 7.17 -5.94
C PRO A 164 18.70 5.66 -6.07
N ALA A 165 19.66 5.01 -6.71
CA ALA A 165 19.61 3.57 -6.93
C ALA A 165 19.65 2.75 -5.63
N GLU A 166 20.21 3.32 -4.57
CA GLU A 166 20.18 2.73 -3.23
C GLU A 166 18.77 2.58 -2.65
N ASN A 167 17.77 3.24 -3.25
CA ASN A 167 16.36 3.10 -2.89
C ASN A 167 15.74 1.80 -3.43
N LEU A 168 16.46 1.02 -4.21
CA LEU A 168 16.03 -0.31 -4.61
C LEU A 168 15.86 -1.21 -3.38
N ILE A 169 14.73 -1.90 -3.29
CA ILE A 169 14.47 -2.87 -2.24
C ILE A 169 14.77 -4.28 -2.76
N GLY A 170 15.74 -4.93 -2.12
CA GLY A 170 16.19 -6.26 -2.51
C GLY A 170 16.98 -6.25 -3.82
N GLU A 171 16.77 -7.26 -4.67
CA GLU A 171 17.47 -7.46 -5.94
C GLU A 171 16.65 -6.90 -7.11
N GLU A 172 17.33 -6.29 -8.06
CA GLU A 172 16.71 -5.82 -9.31
C GLU A 172 16.06 -6.98 -10.07
N GLY A 173 14.89 -6.72 -10.65
CA GLY A 173 14.12 -7.70 -11.42
C GLY A 173 13.33 -8.72 -10.57
N LYS A 174 13.46 -8.73 -9.25
CA LYS A 174 12.75 -9.65 -8.35
C LYS A 174 11.59 -9.03 -7.57
N GLY A 175 11.25 -7.78 -7.87
CA GLY A 175 10.26 -6.99 -7.13
C GLY A 175 8.87 -7.60 -7.09
N PHE A 176 8.44 -8.28 -8.15
CA PHE A 176 7.13 -8.95 -8.16
C PHE A 176 7.02 -10.00 -7.04
N ARG A 177 8.06 -10.79 -6.83
CA ARG A 177 8.11 -11.78 -5.74
C ARG A 177 8.03 -11.10 -4.37
N TYR A 178 8.66 -9.94 -4.23
CA TYR A 178 8.69 -9.21 -2.96
C TYR A 178 7.32 -8.64 -2.59
N ILE A 179 6.61 -8.04 -3.55
CA ILE A 179 5.26 -7.53 -3.29
C ILE A 179 4.27 -8.64 -2.98
N LEU A 180 4.38 -9.83 -3.61
CA LEU A 180 3.50 -10.97 -3.30
C LEU A 180 3.55 -11.35 -1.82
N THR A 181 4.70 -11.25 -1.19
CA THR A 181 4.86 -11.52 0.24
C THR A 181 4.10 -10.50 1.09
N GLY A 182 4.11 -9.22 0.68
CA GLY A 182 3.31 -8.14 1.29
C GLY A 182 1.82 -8.36 1.08
N MET A 183 1.41 -8.67 -0.16
CA MET A 183 0.00 -8.92 -0.51
C MET A 183 -0.62 -10.11 0.21
N ASN A 184 0.16 -11.14 0.55
CA ASN A 184 -0.34 -12.25 1.37
C ASN A 184 -0.66 -11.80 2.80
N ALA A 185 0.18 -10.94 3.38
CA ALA A 185 -0.11 -10.32 4.66
C ALA A 185 -1.35 -9.41 4.57
N GLU A 186 -1.46 -8.60 3.52
CA GLU A 186 -2.59 -7.72 3.26
C GLU A 186 -3.93 -8.48 3.23
N ARG A 187 -4.01 -9.63 2.55
CA ARG A 187 -5.23 -10.44 2.53
C ARG A 187 -5.69 -10.86 3.93
N ILE A 188 -4.75 -11.21 4.80
CA ILE A 188 -5.06 -11.59 6.20
C ILE A 188 -5.53 -10.36 6.98
N LEU A 189 -4.90 -9.22 6.78
CA LEU A 189 -5.25 -7.97 7.46
C LEU A 189 -6.64 -7.48 7.03
N ILE A 190 -6.95 -7.48 5.74
CA ILE A 190 -8.29 -7.15 5.21
C ILE A 190 -9.36 -8.11 5.76
N ALA A 191 -9.08 -9.41 5.80
CA ALA A 191 -10.02 -10.37 6.35
C ALA A 191 -10.33 -10.09 7.83
N ALA A 192 -9.33 -9.69 8.62
CA ALA A 192 -9.52 -9.30 10.01
C ALA A 192 -10.35 -8.02 10.16
N GLU A 193 -10.14 -7.02 9.30
CA GLU A 193 -10.97 -5.82 9.23
C GLU A 193 -12.43 -6.18 8.94
N CYS A 194 -12.69 -7.01 7.92
CA CYS A 194 -14.05 -7.46 7.60
C CYS A 194 -14.73 -8.17 8.77
N VAL A 195 -14.00 -8.97 9.54
CA VAL A 195 -14.53 -9.64 10.75
C VAL A 195 -14.91 -8.61 11.81
N GLY A 196 -14.06 -7.59 12.02
CA GLY A 196 -14.34 -6.49 12.94
C GLY A 196 -15.59 -5.71 12.56
N ASP A 197 -15.69 -5.32 11.27
CA ASP A 197 -16.85 -4.62 10.72
C ASP A 197 -18.14 -5.46 10.86
N ALA A 198 -18.07 -6.75 10.53
CA ALA A 198 -19.22 -7.63 10.65
C ALA A 198 -19.74 -7.71 12.09
N LYS A 199 -18.86 -7.79 13.08
CA LYS A 199 -19.24 -7.77 14.50
C LYS A 199 -19.90 -6.45 14.87
N TRP A 200 -19.34 -5.32 14.44
CA TRP A 200 -19.93 -4.00 14.68
C TRP A 200 -21.31 -3.86 14.06
N PHE A 201 -21.46 -4.26 12.79
CA PHE A 201 -22.77 -4.20 12.10
C PHE A 201 -23.83 -5.08 12.77
N ILE A 202 -23.48 -6.29 13.20
CA ILE A 202 -24.40 -7.19 13.91
C ILE A 202 -24.86 -6.55 15.22
N GLU A 203 -23.94 -6.04 16.04
CA GLU A 203 -24.27 -5.39 17.32
C GLU A 203 -25.21 -4.19 17.08
N ARG A 204 -24.89 -3.30 16.15
CA ARG A 204 -25.71 -2.13 15.81
C ARG A 204 -27.07 -2.49 15.23
N SER A 205 -27.12 -3.50 14.38
CA SER A 205 -28.40 -3.98 13.81
C SER A 205 -29.31 -4.56 14.87
N VAL A 206 -28.76 -5.33 15.80
CA VAL A 206 -29.52 -5.89 16.93
C VAL A 206 -30.06 -4.78 17.84
N ASP A 207 -29.24 -3.79 18.17
CA ASP A 207 -29.68 -2.66 19.00
C ASP A 207 -30.78 -1.86 18.30
N TYR A 208 -30.61 -1.58 17.00
CA TYR A 208 -31.64 -0.92 16.21
C TYR A 208 -32.93 -1.72 16.15
N ALA A 209 -32.86 -3.04 15.89
CA ALA A 209 -34.03 -3.91 15.80
C ALA A 209 -34.81 -4.01 17.12
N LYS A 210 -34.11 -3.95 18.25
CA LYS A 210 -34.74 -3.90 19.59
C LYS A 210 -35.40 -2.56 19.88
N GLY A 211 -34.76 -1.44 19.48
CA GLY A 211 -35.23 -0.09 19.76
C GLY A 211 -36.26 0.45 18.79
N ARG A 212 -36.25 0.00 17.53
CA ARG A 212 -37.19 0.47 16.50
C ARG A 212 -38.54 -0.21 16.62
N HIS A 213 -39.59 0.56 16.88
CA HIS A 213 -40.97 0.08 16.98
C HIS A 213 -41.77 0.46 15.73
N VAL A 214 -42.50 -0.50 15.17
CA VAL A 214 -43.46 -0.35 14.06
C VAL A 214 -44.68 -1.16 14.40
N PHE A 215 -45.86 -0.61 14.18
CA PHE A 215 -47.14 -1.25 14.56
C PHE A 215 -47.18 -1.70 16.02
N GLY A 216 -46.67 -0.87 16.97
CA GLY A 216 -46.71 -1.11 18.40
C GLY A 216 -45.74 -2.17 18.95
N ARG A 217 -44.82 -2.72 18.12
CA ARG A 217 -43.85 -3.72 18.55
C ARG A 217 -42.46 -3.46 17.97
N ALA A 218 -41.43 -3.96 18.64
CA ALA A 218 -40.07 -3.91 18.10
C ALA A 218 -39.96 -4.75 16.84
N ILE A 219 -39.18 -4.26 15.83
CA ILE A 219 -39.04 -4.96 14.55
C ILE A 219 -38.21 -6.25 14.68
N GLY A 220 -37.44 -6.41 15.76
CA GLY A 220 -36.63 -7.59 16.05
C GLY A 220 -37.37 -8.72 16.78
N LYS A 221 -38.70 -8.72 16.76
CA LYS A 221 -39.55 -9.76 17.36
C LYS A 221 -40.30 -10.53 16.32
#